data_912b4c35dd7ca3f5b262c3caa4b6f7de
#
_entry.id   912b4c35dd7ca3f5b262c3caa4b6f7de
#
_cell.length_a   1.000
_cell.length_b   1.000
_cell.length_c   1.000
_cell.angle_alpha   90.00
_cell.angle_beta   90.00
_cell.angle_gamma   90.00
#
_symmetry.space_group_name_H-M   'P 1'
#
loop_
_entity.id
_entity.type
_entity.pdbx_description
1 polymer ?
#
loop_
_entity_poly.entity_id
_entity_poly.type
_entity_poly.pdbx_seq_one_letter_code
_entity_poly.pdbx_strand_id
1 'polypeptide(L)'
;ASAGGDPTQTEAVAKVAGEAPDLVILVVGPSETAAIVGGVAQQMGATAPLFIGAAPSWNSALLASAAAPAFQAGSFYQSSFVPGWDTDSVGHQKMRAAVDSIGQDPNDFWISGWVSQYGLKAALDGAYANGDLTKAGIVAAALALETVDYEGMMPERSFAGDPNDVFPRESVMGAYSPDASTGIATVQDFFVGPTAAAFEFTAACGG
;
A
#
# COMPACT_ATOMS: atom_id res chain seq x y z
N ALA A 1 -10.63 9.42 13.79
CA ALA A 1 -9.53 8.67 14.39
C ALA A 1 -9.16 9.35 15.69
N SER A 2 -9.07 8.59 16.76
CA SER A 2 -8.44 9.08 17.99
C SER A 2 -7.02 9.52 17.68
N ALA A 3 -6.54 10.56 18.36
CA ALA A 3 -5.19 11.07 18.16
C ALA A 3 -4.16 9.93 18.30
N GLY A 4 -3.12 9.95 17.49
CA GLY A 4 -2.03 8.99 17.60
C GLY A 4 -1.51 8.97 19.04
N GLY A 5 -1.59 7.79 19.70
CA GLY A 5 -1.19 7.61 21.08
C GLY A 5 -2.15 6.75 21.91
N ASP A 6 -3.39 6.51 21.47
CA ASP A 6 -4.26 5.52 22.10
C ASP A 6 -4.05 4.13 21.43
N PRO A 7 -3.32 3.21 22.04
CA PRO A 7 -3.07 1.90 21.45
C PRO A 7 -4.32 1.03 21.35
N THR A 8 -5.39 1.37 22.05
CA THR A 8 -6.64 0.60 22.07
C THR A 8 -7.66 1.11 21.03
N GLN A 9 -7.48 2.33 20.54
CA GLN A 9 -8.42 3.00 19.61
C GLN A 9 -9.89 2.97 20.09
N THR A 10 -10.09 3.04 21.43
CA THR A 10 -11.38 2.82 22.09
C THR A 10 -12.48 3.74 21.55
N GLU A 11 -12.17 5.00 21.26
CA GLU A 11 -13.12 5.96 20.70
C GLU A 11 -13.55 5.57 19.29
N ALA A 12 -12.61 5.19 18.43
CA ALA A 12 -12.91 4.76 17.06
C ALA A 12 -13.74 3.46 17.06
N VAL A 13 -13.39 2.50 17.92
CA VAL A 13 -14.14 1.25 18.09
C VAL A 13 -15.57 1.53 18.53
N ALA A 14 -15.75 2.35 19.58
CA ALA A 14 -17.07 2.70 20.10
C ALA A 14 -17.94 3.44 19.07
N LYS A 15 -17.32 4.32 18.27
CA LYS A 15 -18.02 5.06 17.22
C LYS A 15 -18.49 4.10 16.11
N VAL A 16 -17.63 3.22 15.61
CA VAL A 16 -18.01 2.23 14.58
C VAL A 16 -19.13 1.32 15.10
N ALA A 17 -19.00 0.80 16.33
CA ALA A 17 -20.02 -0.04 16.93
C ALA A 17 -21.37 0.68 17.15
N GLY A 18 -21.34 1.97 17.51
CA GLY A 18 -22.55 2.77 17.73
C GLY A 18 -23.25 3.21 16.45
N GLU A 19 -22.50 3.52 15.40
CA GLU A 19 -23.05 3.95 14.11
C GLU A 19 -23.41 2.76 13.19
N ALA A 20 -22.81 1.60 13.45
CA ALA A 20 -23.01 0.35 12.70
C ALA A 20 -22.96 0.54 11.15
N PRO A 21 -21.90 1.14 10.59
CA PRO A 21 -21.79 1.34 9.16
C PRO A 21 -21.59 0.00 8.43
N ASP A 22 -21.94 -0.06 7.14
CA ASP A 22 -21.68 -1.23 6.30
C ASP A 22 -20.18 -1.35 5.93
N LEU A 23 -19.46 -0.21 5.85
CA LEU A 23 -18.08 -0.11 5.42
C LEU A 23 -17.28 0.88 6.28
N VAL A 24 -16.06 0.49 6.63
CA VAL A 24 -15.07 1.34 7.29
C VAL A 24 -13.79 1.41 6.47
N ILE A 25 -13.34 2.63 6.15
CA ILE A 25 -12.05 2.87 5.49
C ILE A 25 -11.01 3.22 6.55
N LEU A 26 -9.90 2.48 6.57
CA LEU A 26 -8.81 2.63 7.51
C LEU A 26 -7.58 3.24 6.82
N VAL A 27 -7.17 4.43 7.26
CA VAL A 27 -5.92 5.09 6.82
C VAL A 27 -5.06 5.28 8.07
N VAL A 28 -4.62 4.17 8.62
CA VAL A 28 -3.86 4.08 9.88
C VAL A 28 -2.79 3.01 9.78
N GLY A 29 -1.88 2.96 10.73
CA GLY A 29 -0.86 1.91 10.80
C GLY A 29 -1.41 0.53 11.20
N PRO A 30 -0.58 -0.52 11.15
CA PRO A 30 -1.03 -1.88 11.46
C PRO A 30 -1.53 -2.04 12.91
N SER A 31 -0.88 -1.41 13.87
CA SER A 31 -1.28 -1.51 15.29
C SER A 31 -2.68 -0.95 15.53
N GLU A 32 -2.98 0.20 14.97
CA GLU A 32 -4.30 0.84 15.05
C GLU A 32 -5.34 0.03 14.27
N THR A 33 -4.96 -0.52 13.12
CA THR A 33 -5.83 -1.43 12.34
C THR A 33 -6.22 -2.64 13.19
N ALA A 34 -5.26 -3.31 13.85
CA ALA A 34 -5.54 -4.44 14.72
C ALA A 34 -6.49 -4.05 15.86
N ALA A 35 -6.26 -2.91 16.51
CA ALA A 35 -7.08 -2.44 17.61
C ALA A 35 -8.52 -2.14 17.16
N ILE A 36 -8.69 -1.48 16.02
CA ILE A 36 -10.03 -1.14 15.50
C ILE A 36 -10.76 -2.39 15.01
N VAL A 37 -10.15 -3.18 14.10
CA VAL A 37 -10.79 -4.36 13.53
C VAL A 37 -11.11 -5.39 14.62
N GLY A 38 -10.14 -5.69 15.51
CA GLY A 38 -10.33 -6.62 16.61
C GLY A 38 -11.36 -6.14 17.63
N GLY A 39 -11.33 -4.87 18.02
CA GLY A 39 -12.27 -4.29 18.98
C GLY A 39 -13.69 -4.24 18.45
N VAL A 40 -13.88 -3.87 17.19
CA VAL A 40 -15.20 -3.87 16.54
C VAL A 40 -15.72 -5.29 16.40
N ALA A 41 -14.89 -6.25 15.97
CA ALA A 41 -15.30 -7.65 15.87
C ALA A 41 -15.73 -8.24 17.22
N GLN A 42 -15.06 -7.86 18.34
CA GLN A 42 -15.47 -8.28 19.67
C GLN A 42 -16.82 -7.70 20.10
N GLN A 43 -17.14 -6.46 19.71
CA GLN A 43 -18.38 -5.80 20.11
C GLN A 43 -19.57 -6.19 19.22
N MET A 44 -19.35 -6.35 17.91
CA MET A 44 -20.40 -6.51 16.93
C MET A 44 -20.53 -7.97 16.41
N GLY A 45 -19.49 -8.79 16.58
CA GLY A 45 -19.52 -10.18 16.11
C GLY A 45 -19.79 -10.28 14.61
N ALA A 46 -20.79 -11.08 14.24
CA ALA A 46 -21.17 -11.30 12.84
C ALA A 46 -21.75 -10.08 12.11
N THR A 47 -22.08 -9.01 12.85
CA THR A 47 -22.59 -7.75 12.27
C THR A 47 -21.49 -6.69 12.10
N ALA A 48 -20.21 -7.06 12.27
CA ALA A 48 -19.09 -6.18 12.01
C ALA A 48 -19.08 -5.73 10.54
N PRO A 49 -18.70 -4.45 10.29
CA PRO A 49 -18.65 -3.92 8.93
C PRO A 49 -17.54 -4.57 8.11
N LEU A 50 -17.59 -4.35 6.79
CA LEU A 50 -16.44 -4.56 5.93
C LEU A 50 -15.39 -3.48 6.20
N PHE A 51 -14.13 -3.88 6.27
CA PHE A 51 -13.00 -2.96 6.41
C PHE A 51 -12.17 -2.91 5.13
N ILE A 52 -11.81 -1.71 4.70
CA ILE A 52 -10.79 -1.50 3.66
C ILE A 52 -9.66 -0.70 4.27
N GLY A 53 -8.49 -1.33 4.43
CA GLY A 53 -7.27 -0.69 4.88
C GLY A 53 -6.46 -0.14 3.70
N ALA A 54 -5.91 1.07 3.82
CA ALA A 54 -4.90 1.57 2.89
C ALA A 54 -3.59 0.76 3.00
N ALA A 55 -2.69 0.88 2.03
CA ALA A 55 -1.44 0.11 1.97
C ALA A 55 -0.69 -0.01 3.32
N PRO A 56 -0.51 1.04 4.12
CA PRO A 56 0.20 0.94 5.39
C PRO A 56 -0.59 0.26 6.53
N SER A 57 -1.88 -0.08 6.31
CA SER A 57 -2.73 -0.66 7.36
C SER A 57 -2.48 -2.15 7.63
N TRP A 58 -1.77 -2.82 6.73
CA TRP A 58 -1.47 -4.25 6.85
C TRP A 58 0.01 -4.51 7.17
N ASN A 59 0.22 -5.53 7.96
CA ASN A 59 1.51 -6.20 8.17
C ASN A 59 1.24 -7.65 8.59
N SER A 60 2.01 -8.60 8.12
CA SER A 60 1.84 -10.04 8.44
C SER A 60 1.85 -10.33 9.95
N ALA A 61 2.53 -9.51 10.76
CA ALA A 61 2.53 -9.64 12.22
C ALA A 61 1.11 -9.49 12.84
N LEU A 62 0.14 -8.92 12.14
CA LEU A 62 -1.25 -8.84 12.57
C LEU A 62 -1.88 -10.22 12.76
N LEU A 63 -1.42 -11.23 12.03
CA LEU A 63 -1.87 -12.61 12.16
C LEU A 63 -1.37 -13.31 13.43
N ALA A 64 -0.40 -12.71 14.14
CA ALA A 64 0.02 -13.14 15.48
C ALA A 64 -0.66 -12.33 16.61
N SER A 65 -1.49 -11.35 16.29
CA SER A 65 -2.19 -10.50 17.24
C SER A 65 -3.52 -11.11 17.71
N ALA A 66 -4.11 -10.54 18.75
CA ALA A 66 -5.45 -10.92 19.22
C ALA A 66 -6.55 -10.61 18.17
N ALA A 67 -6.27 -9.77 17.19
CA ALA A 67 -7.20 -9.44 16.09
C ALA A 67 -7.15 -10.45 14.92
N ALA A 68 -6.24 -11.42 14.93
CA ALA A 68 -6.09 -12.41 13.85
C ALA A 68 -7.41 -13.08 13.44
N PRO A 69 -8.29 -13.54 14.36
CA PRO A 69 -9.56 -14.16 13.97
C PRO A 69 -10.47 -13.24 13.15
N ALA A 70 -10.44 -11.93 13.42
CA ALA A 70 -11.26 -10.97 12.67
C ALA A 70 -10.76 -10.81 11.23
N PHE A 71 -9.45 -10.77 11.01
CA PHE A 71 -8.86 -10.76 9.66
C PHE A 71 -9.16 -12.07 8.91
N GLN A 72 -9.00 -13.19 9.57
CA GLN A 72 -9.25 -14.54 9.01
C GLN A 72 -10.73 -14.77 8.66
N ALA A 73 -11.66 -14.07 9.30
CA ALA A 73 -13.08 -14.11 8.98
C ALA A 73 -13.45 -13.48 7.64
N GLY A 74 -12.51 -12.81 6.95
CA GLY A 74 -12.71 -12.28 5.60
C GLY A 74 -13.40 -10.92 5.53
N SER A 75 -13.49 -10.20 6.65
CA SER A 75 -14.10 -8.86 6.68
C SER A 75 -13.11 -7.72 6.37
N PHE A 76 -11.84 -8.04 6.09
CA PHE A 76 -10.80 -7.05 5.81
C PHE A 76 -10.23 -7.21 4.40
N TYR A 77 -10.16 -6.10 3.70
CA TYR A 77 -9.46 -5.95 2.42
C TYR A 77 -8.36 -4.90 2.54
N GLN A 78 -7.30 -5.05 1.77
CA GLN A 78 -6.26 -4.05 1.64
C GLN A 78 -6.36 -3.38 0.26
N SER A 79 -6.44 -2.06 0.22
CA SER A 79 -6.22 -1.28 -0.98
C SER A 79 -4.76 -0.86 -1.04
N SER A 80 -4.07 -1.20 -2.13
CA SER A 80 -2.64 -0.93 -2.31
C SER A 80 -2.36 -0.36 -3.70
N PHE A 81 -1.20 0.24 -3.86
CA PHE A 81 -0.66 0.68 -5.15
C PHE A 81 0.26 -0.37 -5.80
N VAL A 82 0.50 -1.49 -5.12
CA VAL A 82 1.31 -2.62 -5.59
C VAL A 82 0.60 -3.93 -5.23
N PRO A 83 0.71 -4.98 -6.08
CA PRO A 83 0.23 -6.32 -5.76
C PRO A 83 1.01 -6.96 -4.60
N GLY A 84 0.44 -8.01 -4.02
CA GLY A 84 1.01 -8.71 -2.87
C GLY A 84 2.32 -9.44 -3.17
N TRP A 85 2.99 -9.88 -2.09
CA TRP A 85 4.32 -10.49 -2.08
C TRP A 85 4.50 -11.64 -3.09
N ASP A 86 3.50 -12.49 -3.25
CA ASP A 86 3.59 -13.71 -4.08
C ASP A 86 3.32 -13.46 -5.57
N THR A 87 3.12 -12.21 -5.97
CA THR A 87 2.90 -11.82 -7.38
C THR A 87 4.12 -12.21 -8.22
N ASP A 88 3.85 -12.80 -9.38
CA ASP A 88 4.90 -13.25 -10.31
C ASP A 88 5.22 -12.17 -11.34
N SER A 89 6.04 -11.20 -10.95
CA SER A 89 6.66 -10.23 -11.86
C SER A 89 8.17 -10.23 -11.70
N VAL A 90 8.89 -9.69 -12.68
CA VAL A 90 10.36 -9.59 -12.65
C VAL A 90 10.83 -8.83 -11.40
N GLY A 91 10.16 -7.71 -11.09
CA GLY A 91 10.50 -6.90 -9.92
C GLY A 91 10.26 -7.64 -8.59
N HIS A 92 9.12 -8.37 -8.46
CA HIS A 92 8.85 -9.18 -7.27
C HIS A 92 9.87 -10.31 -7.09
N GLN A 93 10.25 -11.00 -8.18
CA GLN A 93 11.27 -12.07 -8.12
C GLN A 93 12.63 -11.51 -7.65
N LYS A 94 13.08 -10.37 -8.20
CA LYS A 94 14.32 -9.71 -7.79
C LYS A 94 14.28 -9.26 -6.32
N MET A 95 13.16 -8.67 -5.90
CA MET A 95 12.97 -8.26 -4.51
C MET A 95 13.04 -9.45 -3.56
N ARG A 96 12.29 -10.52 -3.82
CA ARG A 96 12.31 -11.74 -3.00
C ARG A 96 13.72 -12.33 -2.90
N ALA A 97 14.41 -12.45 -4.03
CA ALA A 97 15.80 -12.95 -4.03
C ALA A 97 16.74 -12.07 -3.18
N ALA A 98 16.57 -10.75 -3.21
CA ALA A 98 17.35 -9.84 -2.39
C ALA A 98 17.03 -9.99 -0.89
N VAL A 99 15.74 -10.09 -0.52
CA VAL A 99 15.30 -10.29 0.88
C VAL A 99 15.79 -11.62 1.41
N ASP A 100 15.67 -12.70 0.63
CA ASP A 100 16.18 -14.03 0.97
C ASP A 100 17.70 -14.01 1.20
N SER A 101 18.44 -13.26 0.39
CA SER A 101 19.92 -13.18 0.50
C SER A 101 20.40 -12.57 1.81
N ILE A 102 19.57 -11.77 2.46
CA ILE A 102 19.86 -11.17 3.78
C ILE A 102 19.16 -11.89 4.93
N GLY A 103 18.50 -13.02 4.66
CA GLY A 103 17.87 -13.89 5.66
C GLY A 103 16.67 -13.24 6.37
N GLN A 104 15.91 -12.42 5.66
CA GLN A 104 14.72 -11.77 6.20
C GLN A 104 13.44 -12.48 5.77
N ASP A 105 12.42 -12.41 6.61
CA ASP A 105 11.11 -12.99 6.35
C ASP A 105 10.29 -12.14 5.35
N PRO A 106 9.34 -12.76 4.62
CA PRO A 106 8.36 -12.07 3.78
C PRO A 106 7.61 -10.99 4.54
N ASN A 107 7.53 -9.79 3.95
CA ASN A 107 6.81 -8.66 4.52
C ASN A 107 6.41 -7.67 3.42
N ASP A 108 5.16 -7.20 3.43
CA ASP A 108 4.64 -6.29 2.41
C ASP A 108 5.34 -4.92 2.40
N PHE A 109 5.97 -4.51 3.50
CA PHE A 109 6.78 -3.29 3.51
C PHE A 109 8.03 -3.38 2.63
N TRP A 110 8.58 -4.59 2.40
CA TRP A 110 9.64 -4.77 1.42
C TRP A 110 9.19 -4.39 0.02
N ILE A 111 7.94 -4.73 -0.37
CA ILE A 111 7.38 -4.40 -1.67
C ILE A 111 7.34 -2.88 -1.84
N SER A 112 6.77 -2.17 -0.87
CA SER A 112 6.65 -0.71 -0.88
C SER A 112 8.03 -0.04 -0.91
N GLY A 113 8.98 -0.54 -0.10
CA GLY A 113 10.35 -0.06 -0.07
C GLY A 113 11.07 -0.26 -1.39
N TRP A 114 10.94 -1.45 -1.99
CA TRP A 114 11.56 -1.78 -3.28
C TRP A 114 11.02 -0.91 -4.41
N VAL A 115 9.69 -0.85 -4.55
CA VAL A 115 9.03 -0.08 -5.60
C VAL A 115 9.39 1.40 -5.55
N SER A 116 9.50 1.98 -4.37
CA SER A 116 9.85 3.40 -4.20
C SER A 116 11.24 3.77 -4.72
N GLN A 117 12.13 2.78 -4.91
CA GLN A 117 13.50 3.03 -5.39
C GLN A 117 13.63 3.08 -6.91
N TYR A 118 12.64 2.62 -7.68
CA TYR A 118 12.75 2.62 -9.15
C TYR A 118 12.95 4.03 -9.72
N GLY A 119 12.16 5.01 -9.27
CA GLY A 119 12.32 6.41 -9.68
C GLY A 119 13.68 6.99 -9.28
N LEU A 120 14.14 6.71 -8.06
CA LEU A 120 15.48 7.15 -7.61
C LEU A 120 16.58 6.49 -8.44
N LYS A 121 16.47 5.18 -8.70
CA LYS A 121 17.43 4.47 -9.54
C LYS A 121 17.48 5.06 -10.94
N ALA A 122 16.34 5.31 -11.57
CA ALA A 122 16.27 5.91 -12.90
C ALA A 122 16.94 7.29 -12.94
N ALA A 123 16.72 8.15 -11.92
CA ALA A 123 17.40 9.43 -11.81
C ALA A 123 18.92 9.30 -11.63
N LEU A 124 19.37 8.34 -10.82
CA LEU A 124 20.80 8.08 -10.64
C LEU A 124 21.46 7.52 -11.90
N ASP A 125 20.81 6.61 -12.60
CA ASP A 125 21.28 6.06 -13.88
C ASP A 125 21.40 7.19 -14.94
N GLY A 126 20.43 8.10 -15.01
CA GLY A 126 20.47 9.26 -15.88
C GLY A 126 21.62 10.22 -15.53
N ALA A 127 21.80 10.52 -14.25
CA ALA A 127 22.92 11.35 -13.78
C ALA A 127 24.29 10.73 -14.09
N TYR A 128 24.40 9.41 -13.89
CA TYR A 128 25.61 8.66 -14.24
C TYR A 128 25.89 8.70 -15.75
N ALA A 129 24.89 8.47 -16.57
CA ALA A 129 25.02 8.53 -18.03
C ALA A 129 25.44 9.91 -18.53
N ASN A 130 25.00 10.97 -17.84
CA ASN A 130 25.38 12.36 -18.14
C ASN A 130 26.77 12.75 -17.54
N GLY A 131 27.40 11.87 -16.77
CA GLY A 131 28.69 12.11 -16.14
C GLY A 131 28.65 13.10 -14.97
N ASP A 132 27.46 13.37 -14.39
CA ASP A 132 27.28 14.32 -13.28
C ASP A 132 26.47 13.68 -12.13
N LEU A 133 27.19 13.10 -11.17
CA LEU A 133 26.65 12.55 -9.92
C LEU A 133 26.59 13.58 -8.78
N THR A 134 26.77 14.86 -9.06
CA THR A 134 26.55 15.91 -8.07
C THR A 134 25.05 16.00 -7.72
N LYS A 135 24.74 16.64 -6.59
CA LYS A 135 23.34 16.93 -6.24
C LYS A 135 22.58 17.64 -7.37
N ALA A 136 23.25 18.59 -8.05
CA ALA A 136 22.63 19.31 -9.17
C ALA A 136 22.37 18.40 -10.36
N GLY A 137 23.32 17.52 -10.72
CA GLY A 137 23.16 16.55 -11.79
C GLY A 137 22.06 15.52 -11.52
N ILE A 138 21.97 15.01 -10.27
CA ILE A 138 20.89 14.08 -9.88
C ILE A 138 19.53 14.77 -9.96
N VAL A 139 19.40 16.00 -9.48
CA VAL A 139 18.14 16.77 -9.58
C VAL A 139 17.78 17.02 -11.04
N ALA A 140 18.75 17.40 -11.87
CA ALA A 140 18.52 17.60 -13.31
C ALA A 140 18.05 16.31 -14.00
N ALA A 141 18.66 15.17 -13.68
CA ALA A 141 18.24 13.86 -14.20
C ALA A 141 16.84 13.47 -13.71
N ALA A 142 16.52 13.73 -12.44
CA ALA A 142 15.17 13.45 -11.90
C ALA A 142 14.10 14.31 -12.59
N LEU A 143 14.39 15.58 -12.87
CA LEU A 143 13.47 16.48 -13.60
C LEU A 143 13.32 16.12 -15.10
N ALA A 144 14.29 15.38 -15.64
CA ALA A 144 14.28 14.91 -17.01
C ALA A 144 13.66 13.50 -17.18
N LEU A 145 13.18 12.88 -16.09
CA LEU A 145 12.51 11.58 -16.16
C LEU A 145 11.22 11.71 -16.96
N GLU A 146 11.10 10.93 -18.04
CA GLU A 146 9.88 10.82 -18.82
C GLU A 146 9.05 9.62 -18.33
N THR A 147 9.66 8.43 -18.30
CA THR A 147 8.97 7.19 -17.95
C THR A 147 9.85 6.31 -17.07
N VAL A 148 9.23 5.62 -16.15
CA VAL A 148 9.89 4.63 -15.29
C VAL A 148 9.15 3.29 -15.41
N ASP A 149 9.89 2.26 -15.84
CA ASP A 149 9.46 0.86 -15.81
C ASP A 149 9.70 0.28 -14.41
N TYR A 150 8.65 -0.27 -13.83
CA TYR A 150 8.67 -0.92 -12.51
C TYR A 150 8.80 -2.45 -12.58
N GLU A 151 9.21 -2.99 -13.71
CA GLU A 151 9.43 -4.43 -13.92
C GLU A 151 8.19 -5.27 -13.57
N GLY A 152 7.00 -4.74 -13.82
CA GLY A 152 5.71 -5.38 -13.57
C GLY A 152 5.24 -5.34 -12.11
N MET A 153 5.92 -4.62 -11.21
CA MET A 153 5.44 -4.38 -9.85
C MET A 153 4.33 -3.30 -9.81
N MET A 154 4.39 -2.37 -10.73
CA MET A 154 3.38 -1.33 -10.97
C MET A 154 3.25 -1.10 -12.48
N PRO A 155 2.17 -0.48 -12.94
CA PRO A 155 2.13 0.09 -14.27
C PRO A 155 3.27 1.09 -14.47
N GLU A 156 3.77 1.15 -15.71
CA GLU A 156 4.76 2.15 -16.10
C GLU A 156 4.25 3.55 -15.77
N ARG A 157 5.11 4.42 -15.26
CA ARG A 157 4.75 5.79 -14.84
C ARG A 157 5.42 6.81 -15.69
N SER A 158 4.64 7.78 -16.19
CA SER A 158 5.17 9.02 -16.72
C SER A 158 5.44 10.01 -15.58
N PHE A 159 6.56 10.73 -15.69
CA PHE A 159 6.92 11.82 -14.77
C PHE A 159 6.90 13.18 -15.50
N ALA A 160 6.59 13.17 -16.80
CA ALA A 160 6.47 14.36 -17.62
C ALA A 160 5.02 14.57 -18.05
N GLY A 161 4.50 15.79 -17.92
CA GLY A 161 3.15 16.14 -18.35
C GLY A 161 2.33 16.89 -17.32
N ASP A 162 1.03 17.01 -17.60
CA ASP A 162 0.07 17.61 -16.68
C ASP A 162 -0.19 16.65 -15.49
N PRO A 163 -0.40 17.16 -14.27
CA PRO A 163 -0.75 16.33 -13.11
C PRO A 163 -1.90 15.36 -13.33
N ASN A 164 -2.88 15.72 -14.14
CA ASN A 164 -3.99 14.84 -14.49
C ASN A 164 -3.59 13.66 -15.37
N ASP A 165 -2.51 13.79 -16.14
CA ASP A 165 -2.00 12.74 -17.02
C ASP A 165 -1.01 11.81 -16.30
N VAL A 166 -0.22 12.35 -15.37
CA VAL A 166 0.89 11.61 -14.74
C VAL A 166 0.56 11.04 -13.37
N PHE A 167 -0.47 11.56 -12.69
CA PHE A 167 -0.81 11.09 -11.34
C PHE A 167 -1.43 9.69 -11.37
N PRO A 168 -0.89 8.74 -10.60
CA PRO A 168 -1.40 7.37 -10.57
C PRO A 168 -2.82 7.30 -10.02
N ARG A 169 -3.69 6.58 -10.72
CA ARG A 169 -5.10 6.38 -10.35
C ARG A 169 -5.43 4.93 -10.09
N GLU A 170 -4.50 4.03 -10.40
CA GLU A 170 -4.65 2.60 -10.24
C GLU A 170 -4.50 2.18 -8.80
N SER A 171 -5.28 1.17 -8.44
CA SER A 171 -5.20 0.47 -7.17
C SER A 171 -5.27 -1.03 -7.41
N VAL A 172 -4.81 -1.81 -6.46
CA VAL A 172 -5.05 -3.25 -6.36
C VAL A 172 -5.78 -3.55 -5.07
N MET A 173 -6.53 -4.65 -5.02
CA MET A 173 -7.15 -5.12 -3.78
C MET A 173 -6.55 -6.45 -3.37
N GLY A 174 -6.18 -6.54 -2.11
CA GLY A 174 -5.78 -7.76 -1.44
C GLY A 174 -6.81 -8.19 -0.40
N ALA A 175 -6.88 -9.49 -0.15
CA ALA A 175 -7.68 -10.07 0.92
C ALA A 175 -6.88 -11.12 1.66
N TYR A 176 -7.30 -11.45 2.89
CA TYR A 176 -6.68 -12.53 3.64
C TYR A 176 -6.69 -13.85 2.85
N SER A 177 -5.54 -14.50 2.82
CA SER A 177 -5.37 -15.85 2.31
C SER A 177 -4.38 -16.62 3.20
N PRO A 178 -4.76 -17.80 3.71
CA PRO A 178 -3.85 -18.61 4.50
C PRO A 178 -2.66 -19.15 3.70
N ASP A 179 -2.77 -19.16 2.36
CA ASP A 179 -1.73 -19.66 1.46
C ASP A 179 -0.75 -18.55 1.02
N ALA A 180 -1.06 -17.29 1.31
CA ALA A 180 -0.18 -16.17 0.96
C ALA A 180 0.95 -16.01 1.98
N SER A 181 2.18 -15.81 1.50
CA SER A 181 3.38 -15.67 2.34
C SER A 181 3.29 -14.55 3.38
N THR A 182 2.57 -13.48 3.09
CA THR A 182 2.33 -12.35 4.00
C THR A 182 0.89 -12.31 4.55
N GLY A 183 0.09 -13.35 4.26
CA GLY A 183 -1.30 -13.46 4.68
C GLY A 183 -2.29 -12.64 3.84
N ILE A 184 -1.84 -11.88 2.86
CA ILE A 184 -2.67 -11.17 1.89
C ILE A 184 -2.34 -11.64 0.47
N ALA A 185 -3.36 -12.13 -0.24
CA ALA A 185 -3.27 -12.39 -1.67
C ALA A 185 -3.97 -11.28 -2.46
N THR A 186 -3.44 -10.94 -3.63
CA THR A 186 -4.11 -10.04 -4.58
C THR A 186 -5.38 -10.72 -5.11
N VAL A 187 -6.54 -10.09 -4.90
CA VAL A 187 -7.86 -10.60 -5.34
C VAL A 187 -8.44 -9.77 -6.49
N GLN A 188 -7.97 -8.55 -6.65
CA GLN A 188 -8.27 -7.68 -7.79
C GLN A 188 -6.97 -7.02 -8.23
N ASP A 189 -6.56 -7.30 -9.46
CA ASP A 189 -5.39 -6.69 -10.08
C ASP A 189 -5.66 -5.21 -10.43
N PHE A 190 -4.68 -4.51 -10.95
CA PHE A 190 -4.75 -3.07 -11.22
C PHE A 190 -6.07 -2.66 -11.86
N PHE A 191 -6.73 -1.71 -11.23
CA PHE A 191 -7.98 -1.12 -11.72
C PHE A 191 -8.03 0.36 -11.37
N VAL A 192 -8.80 1.10 -12.15
CA VAL A 192 -9.13 2.50 -11.88
C VAL A 192 -10.61 2.56 -11.54
N GLY A 193 -10.94 2.98 -10.33
CA GLY A 193 -12.33 3.19 -9.93
C GLY A 193 -12.96 4.40 -10.64
N PRO A 194 -14.28 4.41 -10.87
CA PRO A 194 -14.94 5.48 -11.63
C PRO A 194 -14.73 6.88 -11.02
N THR A 195 -14.70 6.99 -9.70
CA THR A 195 -14.42 8.26 -9.01
C THR A 195 -12.98 8.72 -9.26
N ALA A 196 -12.01 7.82 -9.19
CA ALA A 196 -10.61 8.14 -9.46
C ALA A 196 -10.40 8.53 -10.94
N ALA A 197 -11.09 7.85 -11.86
CA ALA A 197 -11.04 8.16 -13.28
C ALA A 197 -11.62 9.55 -13.61
N ALA A 198 -12.67 9.96 -12.92
CA ALA A 198 -13.36 11.24 -13.13
C ALA A 198 -12.76 12.41 -12.33
N PHE A 199 -11.85 12.14 -11.38
CA PHE A 199 -11.28 13.19 -10.54
C PHE A 199 -10.29 14.04 -11.36
N GLU A 200 -10.41 15.37 -11.25
CA GLU A 200 -9.50 16.33 -11.87
C GLU A 200 -8.70 17.06 -10.80
N PHE A 201 -7.39 17.07 -10.97
CA PHE A 201 -6.49 17.88 -10.14
C PHE A 201 -6.51 19.31 -10.65
N THR A 202 -6.94 20.24 -9.81
CA THR A 202 -7.03 21.68 -10.14
C THR A 202 -5.83 22.46 -9.65
N ALA A 203 -4.96 21.85 -8.85
CA ALA A 203 -3.72 22.41 -8.33
C ALA A 203 -2.75 21.30 -8.00
N ALA A 204 -1.46 21.64 -7.88
CA ALA A 204 -0.45 20.71 -7.38
C ALA A 204 -0.77 20.28 -5.93
N CYS A 205 -0.55 18.99 -5.62
CA CYS A 205 -0.69 18.51 -4.26
C CYS A 205 0.36 19.16 -3.35
N GLY A 206 -0.08 19.81 -2.28
CA GLY A 206 0.80 20.44 -1.29
C GLY A 206 1.27 21.87 -1.65
N GLY A 207 0.58 22.53 -2.57
CA GLY A 207 0.75 23.97 -2.83
C GLY A 207 0.07 24.82 -1.75
#